data_80cb2b832574928866d3b7c29da4145c
#
_entry.id   80cb2b832574928866d3b7c29da4145c
#
_cell.length_a   1.000
_cell.length_b   1.000
_cell.length_c   1.000
_cell.angle_alpha   90.00
_cell.angle_beta   90.00
_cell.angle_gamma   90.00
#
_symmetry.space_group_name_H-M   'P 1'
#
loop_
_entity.id
_entity.type
_entity.pdbx_description
1 polymer ?
#
loop_
_entity_poly.entity_id
_entity_poly.type
_entity_poly.pdbx_seq_one_letter_code
_entity_poly.pdbx_strand_id
1 'polypeptide(L)' 'MLEHFFQCPYCWEEISMLLDTSVTETDYIEDCEVCCNPIQVTVSFDDNELTSFSAESIEQ' A
#
# COMPACT_ATOMS: atom_id res chain seq x y z
N MET A 1 6.78 12.55 2.05
CA MET A 1 6.31 11.27 1.54
C MET A 1 7.17 10.14 2.06
N LEU A 2 6.56 9.01 2.31
CA LEU A 2 7.23 7.83 2.86
C LEU A 2 7.23 6.71 1.83
N GLU A 3 8.39 6.15 1.56
CA GLU A 3 8.47 4.96 0.72
C GLU A 3 8.32 3.73 1.62
N HIS A 4 7.32 2.91 1.34
CA HIS A 4 7.01 1.75 2.14
C HIS A 4 7.15 0.48 1.29
N PHE A 5 7.87 -0.50 1.80
CA PHE A 5 8.10 -1.76 1.11
C PHE A 5 7.16 -2.82 1.68
N PHE A 6 6.59 -3.62 0.79
CA PHE A 6 5.69 -4.69 1.21
C PHE A 6 5.64 -5.77 0.12
N GLN A 7 5.10 -6.93 0.46
CA GLN A 7 4.94 -8.02 -0.49
C GLN A 7 3.61 -7.90 -1.23
N CYS A 8 3.67 -8.02 -2.54
CA CYS A 8 2.46 -8.05 -3.37
C CYS A 8 1.61 -9.28 -3.00
N PRO A 9 0.30 -9.11 -2.77
CA PRO A 9 -0.56 -10.25 -2.41
C PRO A 9 -0.84 -11.20 -3.58
N TYR A 10 -0.41 -10.85 -4.78
CA TYR A 10 -0.61 -11.70 -5.96
C TYR A 10 0.64 -12.49 -6.31
N CYS A 11 1.76 -11.78 -6.48
CA CYS A 11 2.99 -12.40 -6.99
C CYS A 11 4.05 -12.61 -5.92
N TRP A 12 3.83 -12.08 -4.72
CA TRP A 12 4.70 -12.21 -3.55
C TRP A 12 6.08 -11.57 -3.73
N GLU A 13 6.24 -10.74 -4.75
CA GLU A 13 7.46 -9.97 -4.92
C GLU A 13 7.45 -8.75 -4.01
N GLU A 14 8.61 -8.38 -3.51
CA GLU A 14 8.71 -7.16 -2.72
C GLU A 14 8.60 -5.95 -3.63
N ILE A 15 7.65 -5.08 -3.32
CA ILE A 15 7.42 -3.85 -4.05
C ILE A 15 7.37 -2.69 -3.08
N SER A 16 7.38 -1.49 -3.59
CA SER A 16 7.30 -0.31 -2.75
C SER A 16 6.34 0.69 -3.35
N MET A 17 5.82 1.56 -2.52
CA MET A 17 5.02 2.67 -3.00
C MET A 17 5.23 3.88 -2.09
N LEU A 18 4.94 5.05 -2.63
CA LEU A 18 5.07 6.29 -1.89
C LEU A 18 3.76 6.60 -1.20
N LEU A 19 3.83 6.85 0.08
CA LEU A 19 2.67 7.15 0.90
C LEU A 19 2.72 8.61 1.32
N ASP A 20 1.56 9.26 1.30
CA ASP A 20 1.43 10.65 1.72
C ASP A 20 1.22 10.68 3.24
N THR A 21 2.21 11.19 3.97
CA THR A 21 2.15 11.21 5.41
C THR A 21 1.27 12.32 5.96
N SER A 22 0.74 13.17 5.11
CA SER A 22 -0.13 14.27 5.54
C SER A 22 -1.58 13.83 5.78
N VAL A 23 -1.93 12.62 5.34
CA VAL A 23 -3.27 12.08 5.57
C VAL A 23 -3.29 11.27 6.87
N THR A 24 -4.46 11.21 7.52
CA THR A 24 -4.60 10.42 8.74
C THR A 24 -5.03 9.00 8.44
N GLU A 25 -5.92 8.84 7.46
CA GLU A 25 -6.39 7.53 7.04
C GLU A 25 -6.85 7.63 5.60
N THR A 26 -6.44 6.68 4.79
CA THR A 26 -6.87 6.64 3.39
C THR A 26 -6.85 5.21 2.87
N ASP A 27 -7.71 4.95 1.90
CA ASP A 27 -7.71 3.69 1.17
C ASP A 27 -7.79 4.00 -0.31
N TYR A 28 -7.11 3.20 -1.10
CA TYR A 28 -7.06 3.42 -2.54
C TYR A 28 -6.60 2.16 -3.23
N ILE A 29 -6.73 2.15 -4.56
CA ILE A 29 -6.31 1.03 -5.38
C ILE A 29 -5.01 1.39 -6.06
N GLU A 30 -3.99 0.53 -5.93
CA GLU A 30 -2.71 0.70 -6.59
C GLU A 30 -2.38 -0.56 -7.35
N ASP A 31 -1.73 -0.40 -8.50
CA ASP A 31 -1.32 -1.56 -9.29
C ASP A 31 0.04 -2.06 -8.82
N CYS A 32 0.20 -3.38 -8.81
CA CYS A 32 1.50 -3.98 -8.56
C CYS A 32 2.43 -3.65 -9.72
N GLU A 33 3.66 -3.25 -9.41
CA GLU A 33 4.62 -2.89 -10.46
C GLU A 33 5.22 -4.11 -11.16
N VAL A 34 4.97 -5.30 -10.64
CA VAL A 34 5.50 -6.55 -11.23
C VAL A 34 4.42 -7.29 -11.99
N CYS A 35 3.30 -7.57 -11.37
CA CYS A 35 2.23 -8.36 -12.01
C CYS A 35 1.08 -7.51 -12.54
N CYS A 36 1.09 -6.21 -12.26
CA CYS A 36 0.10 -5.26 -12.76
C CYS A 36 -1.33 -5.54 -12.33
N ASN A 37 -1.52 -6.25 -11.23
CA ASN A 37 -2.84 -6.51 -10.69
C ASN A 37 -3.21 -5.45 -9.65
N PRO A 38 -4.48 -5.07 -9.54
CA PRO A 38 -4.89 -4.04 -8.60
C PRO A 38 -4.85 -4.54 -7.16
N ILE A 39 -4.34 -3.70 -6.27
CA ILE A 39 -4.19 -4.00 -4.86
C ILE A 39 -4.99 -2.97 -4.07
N GLN A 40 -5.82 -3.43 -3.15
CA GLN A 40 -6.52 -2.53 -2.23
C GLN A 40 -5.56 -2.17 -1.10
N VAL A 41 -5.17 -0.91 -1.04
CA VAL A 41 -4.22 -0.43 -0.03
C VAL A 41 -4.97 0.44 0.98
N THR A 42 -4.77 0.16 2.24
CA THR A 42 -5.33 0.94 3.34
C THR A 42 -4.20 1.34 4.26
N VAL A 43 -4.09 2.63 4.53
CA VAL A 43 -3.03 3.14 5.40
C VAL A 43 -3.62 4.08 6.44
N SER A 44 -2.99 4.11 7.61
CA SER A 44 -3.33 5.03 8.67
C SER A 44 -2.07 5.67 9.19
N PHE A 45 -2.13 6.97 9.42
CA PHE A 45 -1.04 7.74 9.99
C PHE A 45 -1.53 8.46 11.25
N ASP A 46 -0.66 8.56 12.23
CA ASP A 46 -0.91 9.34 13.43
C ASP A 46 0.31 10.21 13.67
N ASP A 47 0.12 11.53 13.67
CA ASP A 47 1.19 12.49 13.87
C ASP A 47 2.32 12.27 12.85
N ASN A 48 1.95 12.08 11.59
CA ASN A 48 2.86 11.85 10.46
C ASN A 48 3.64 10.55 10.54
N GLU A 49 3.21 9.63 11.41
CA GLU A 49 3.83 8.32 11.53
C GLU A 49 2.86 7.24 11.03
N LEU A 50 3.40 6.29 10.29
CA LEU A 50 2.60 5.16 9.80
C LEU A 50 2.25 4.25 10.97
N THR A 51 0.96 4.14 11.28
CA THR A 51 0.48 3.30 12.37
C THR A 51 -0.14 2.00 11.87
N SER A 52 -0.61 1.98 10.63
CA SER A 52 -1.26 0.80 10.08
C SER A 52 -1.11 0.78 8.57
N PHE A 53 -0.85 -0.39 8.03
CA PHE A 53 -0.75 -0.60 6.59
C PHE A 53 -1.37 -1.95 6.24
N SER A 54 -2.17 -1.96 5.19
CA SER A 54 -2.79 -3.19 4.71
C SER A 54 -2.80 -3.18 3.19
N ALA A 55 -2.43 -4.31 2.60
CA ALA A 55 -2.48 -4.49 1.16
C ALA A 55 -3.15 -5.82 0.86
N GLU A 56 -4.28 -5.78 0.17
CA GLU A 56 -5.07 -6.97 -0.07
C GLU A 56 -5.35 -7.14 -1.55
N SER A 57 -5.46 -8.40 -1.98
CA SER A 57 -5.87 -8.71 -3.34
C SER A 57 -7.38 -8.54 -3.46
N ILE A 58 -7.81 -7.87 -4.52
CA ILE A 58 -9.24 -7.68 -4.79
C ILE A 58 -9.70 -8.45 -6.01
N GLU A 59 -8.77 -9.02 -6.75
CA GLU A 59 -9.08 -9.96 -7.82
C GLU A 59 -8.82 -11.37 -7.34
N GLN A 60 -9.76 -12.22 -7.58
CA GLN A 60 -9.67 -13.62 -7.14
C GLN A 60 -9.32 -14.52 -8.29
#